data_d3eac02451c647d48c576859d5189ed6
#
_entry.id   d3eac02451c647d48c576859d5189ed6
#
_cell.length_a   1.000
_cell.length_b   1.000
_cell.length_c   1.000
_cell.angle_alpha   90.00
_cell.angle_beta   90.00
_cell.angle_gamma   90.00
#
_symmetry.space_group_name_H-M   'P 1'
#
loop_
_entity.id
_entity.type
_entity.pdbx_description
1 polymer ?
#
loop_
_entity_poly.entity_id
_entity_poly.type
_entity_poly.pdbx_seq_one_letter_code
_entity_poly.pdbx_strand_id
1 'polypeptide(L)'
;MKVRNLLLASLAVAAMTACSNENDEFVNNGNQTSEKNAIMEFGIAFPSLTRATETGLSAEQDFQSATVIISYESGGKDVTIIPRIKFEESTPNVLYTKDKITVQPGNATVDVVLNPTSAIEAALTGDGWFTSIYNTSTYNAGEITGIDDITGKNNFLMSSDGKTKVKFVAEQEVPALVKVSRVAAKLEETTPTNNAFDVANSSEGTAMKDPAGNAIKVEISISNYSYANLQTTSYVFPQTNAITPALFQEYTLGSFAYKPITGITTQNEEEFGSIVYCLENYGENHTMAIYKATATINDEAKTFWVDRDNVLYQSINELKAVYTDIEATTSIADCWSKYGVRKYEEGVCYYKADILSNGKAEIVRNNVYKLKVTGIAKLGLPEPKDEPKLA
;
A
#
# COMPACT_ATOMS: atom_id res chain seq x y z
N MET A 1 37.46 32.97 -28.17
CA MET A 1 36.35 32.42 -27.34
C MET A 1 35.65 31.36 -28.17
N LYS A 2 35.78 30.08 -27.81
CA LYS A 2 35.11 28.98 -28.51
C LYS A 2 33.83 28.63 -27.74
N VAL A 3 32.70 28.85 -28.37
CA VAL A 3 31.39 28.45 -27.87
C VAL A 3 31.23 26.94 -28.16
N ARG A 4 31.15 26.11 -27.13
CA ARG A 4 30.86 24.70 -27.25
C ARG A 4 29.33 24.55 -27.31
N ASN A 5 28.85 24.02 -28.42
CA ASN A 5 27.44 23.65 -28.60
C ASN A 5 27.06 22.57 -27.60
N LEU A 6 26.14 22.89 -26.72
CA LEU A 6 25.44 21.95 -25.86
C LEU A 6 24.32 21.32 -26.67
N LEU A 7 24.50 20.09 -27.13
CA LEU A 7 23.43 19.29 -27.72
C LEU A 7 22.53 18.83 -26.56
N LEU A 8 21.38 19.47 -26.44
CA LEU A 8 20.26 18.96 -25.68
C LEU A 8 19.68 17.78 -26.47
N ALA A 9 20.00 16.56 -26.03
CA ALA A 9 19.27 15.37 -26.48
C ALA A 9 17.89 15.37 -25.82
N SER A 10 16.91 15.95 -26.49
CA SER A 10 15.50 15.76 -26.19
C SER A 10 15.14 14.33 -26.53
N LEU A 11 15.01 13.46 -25.50
CA LEU A 11 14.49 12.12 -25.66
C LEU A 11 12.97 12.21 -25.95
N ALA A 12 12.64 12.32 -27.23
CA ALA A 12 11.27 12.15 -27.70
C ALA A 12 10.93 10.65 -27.56
N VAL A 13 10.10 10.31 -26.57
CA VAL A 13 9.42 9.01 -26.53
C VAL A 13 8.41 9.03 -27.66
N ALA A 14 8.82 8.57 -28.83
CA ALA A 14 7.91 8.31 -29.93
C ALA A 14 7.10 7.05 -29.55
N ALA A 15 5.85 7.28 -29.14
CA ALA A 15 4.84 6.21 -29.15
C ALA A 15 4.59 5.84 -30.62
N MET A 16 5.27 4.82 -31.09
CA MET A 16 4.93 4.21 -32.38
C MET A 16 3.67 3.36 -32.18
N THR A 17 2.51 3.93 -32.49
CA THR A 17 1.33 3.19 -32.86
C THR A 17 1.61 2.56 -34.23
N ALA A 18 2.06 1.32 -34.23
CA ALA A 18 2.13 0.53 -35.45
C ALA A 18 0.71 0.06 -35.79
N CYS A 19 0.13 0.62 -36.84
CA CYS A 19 -1.03 0.08 -37.51
C CYS A 19 -0.66 -1.31 -38.02
N SER A 20 -1.46 -2.31 -37.65
CA SER A 20 -1.43 -3.64 -38.20
C SER A 20 -1.84 -3.59 -39.68
N ASN A 21 -1.01 -4.05 -40.58
CA ASN A 21 -1.46 -4.61 -41.87
C ASN A 21 -1.26 -6.11 -41.79
N GLU A 22 -2.38 -6.81 -41.98
CA GLU A 22 -2.46 -8.25 -42.09
C GLU A 22 -1.79 -8.74 -43.35
N ASN A 23 -1.30 -9.97 -43.27
CA ASN A 23 -0.78 -10.88 -44.28
C ASN A 23 0.75 -10.91 -44.42
N ASP A 24 1.35 -11.72 -43.55
CA ASP A 24 2.46 -12.59 -43.95
C ASP A 24 2.24 -13.96 -43.30
N GLU A 25 1.94 -14.96 -44.11
CA GLU A 25 1.88 -16.36 -43.75
C GLU A 25 3.26 -16.82 -43.27
N PHE A 26 3.43 -17.00 -41.97
CA PHE A 26 4.60 -17.65 -41.40
C PHE A 26 4.43 -19.17 -41.51
N VAL A 27 5.19 -19.75 -42.44
CA VAL A 27 5.42 -21.19 -42.52
C VAL A 27 6.10 -21.67 -41.23
N ASN A 28 5.35 -22.41 -40.43
CA ASN A 28 5.83 -23.06 -39.23
C ASN A 28 6.73 -24.23 -39.59
N ASN A 29 8.07 -24.04 -39.52
CA ASN A 29 9.04 -25.13 -39.62
C ASN A 29 9.81 -25.23 -38.32
N GLY A 30 9.73 -26.39 -37.70
CA GLY A 30 10.12 -26.75 -36.37
C GLY A 30 11.55 -26.41 -35.94
N ASN A 31 11.71 -26.27 -34.63
CA ASN A 31 12.94 -26.30 -33.84
C ASN A 31 14.18 -25.66 -34.48
N GLN A 32 14.14 -24.34 -34.73
CA GLN A 32 15.37 -23.58 -34.89
C GLN A 32 15.62 -22.82 -33.54
N THR A 33 16.61 -23.27 -32.81
CA THR A 33 17.32 -22.37 -31.86
C THR A 33 17.94 -21.29 -32.74
N SER A 34 17.24 -20.12 -32.85
CA SER A 34 17.81 -18.99 -33.57
C SER A 34 19.06 -18.55 -32.84
N GLU A 35 20.19 -18.45 -33.59
CA GLU A 35 21.46 -17.99 -33.01
C GLU A 35 21.24 -16.63 -32.36
N LYS A 36 21.77 -16.47 -31.13
CA LYS A 36 21.76 -15.18 -30.43
C LYS A 36 22.80 -14.27 -31.06
N ASN A 37 22.38 -13.42 -31.98
CA ASN A 37 23.25 -12.49 -32.68
C ASN A 37 22.74 -11.04 -32.69
N ALA A 38 21.72 -10.74 -31.91
CA ALA A 38 21.32 -9.36 -31.59
C ALA A 38 21.88 -8.94 -30.23
N ILE A 39 22.02 -7.65 -30.00
CA ILE A 39 22.58 -7.08 -28.79
C ILE A 39 21.54 -6.21 -28.10
N MET A 40 21.30 -6.44 -26.82
CA MET A 40 20.43 -5.61 -25.99
C MET A 40 21.28 -4.72 -25.08
N GLU A 41 21.04 -3.41 -25.11
CA GLU A 41 21.46 -2.47 -24.09
C GLU A 41 20.34 -2.38 -23.05
N PHE A 42 20.52 -3.08 -21.94
CA PHE A 42 19.49 -3.19 -20.92
C PHE A 42 19.57 -2.05 -19.90
N GLY A 43 18.46 -1.40 -19.65
CA GLY A 43 18.34 -0.34 -18.66
C GLY A 43 17.12 -0.49 -17.76
N ILE A 44 17.22 0.08 -16.56
CA ILE A 44 16.16 0.13 -15.55
C ILE A 44 15.88 1.60 -15.24
N ALA A 45 14.61 2.00 -15.30
CA ALA A 45 14.15 3.31 -14.87
C ALA A 45 13.30 3.20 -13.60
N PHE A 46 13.77 3.83 -12.52
CA PHE A 46 12.99 3.96 -11.30
C PHE A 46 11.98 5.11 -11.42
N PRO A 47 10.83 5.02 -10.75
CA PRO A 47 9.84 6.07 -10.79
C PRO A 47 10.41 7.36 -10.17
N SER A 48 10.53 8.41 -10.98
CA SER A 48 11.06 9.72 -10.54
C SER A 48 10.03 10.62 -9.89
N LEU A 49 8.81 10.26 -9.68
CA LEU A 49 7.64 10.97 -9.12
C LEU A 49 6.39 10.47 -9.85
N THR A 50 6.11 9.20 -9.79
CA THR A 50 4.88 8.67 -10.39
C THR A 50 3.90 8.32 -9.29
N ARG A 51 2.71 8.86 -9.33
CA ARG A 51 1.57 8.55 -8.44
C ARG A 51 1.80 8.75 -6.93
N ALA A 52 3.03 8.60 -6.44
CA ALA A 52 3.44 9.04 -5.11
C ALA A 52 3.89 10.50 -5.19
N THR A 53 3.39 11.34 -4.34
CA THR A 53 3.77 12.76 -4.26
C THR A 53 5.20 12.97 -3.78
N GLU A 54 5.95 11.89 -3.47
CA GLU A 54 7.29 11.94 -2.91
C GLU A 54 8.21 10.87 -3.52
N THR A 55 9.48 11.23 -3.64
CA THR A 55 10.57 10.30 -3.93
C THR A 55 10.68 9.34 -2.75
N GLY A 56 10.75 8.03 -3.00
CA GLY A 56 11.02 7.05 -1.95
C GLY A 56 12.38 7.29 -1.30
N LEU A 57 12.58 6.75 -0.11
CA LEU A 57 13.89 6.74 0.54
C LEU A 57 14.93 6.05 -0.35
N SER A 58 16.22 6.40 -0.23
CA SER A 58 17.28 5.75 -1.01
C SER A 58 17.31 4.25 -0.75
N ALA A 59 17.07 3.84 0.49
CA ALA A 59 16.94 2.45 0.89
C ALA A 59 15.76 1.69 0.25
N GLU A 60 14.76 2.39 -0.25
CA GLU A 60 13.60 1.83 -0.97
C GLU A 60 13.85 1.72 -2.49
N GLN A 61 14.95 2.25 -2.99
CA GLN A 61 15.27 2.31 -4.43
C GLN A 61 16.48 1.46 -4.80
N ASP A 62 17.31 1.10 -3.84
CA ASP A 62 18.49 0.28 -4.10
C ASP A 62 18.13 -1.21 -4.25
N PHE A 63 18.98 -1.94 -4.93
CA PHE A 63 18.80 -3.37 -5.16
C PHE A 63 20.11 -4.12 -5.17
N GLN A 64 20.06 -5.43 -4.92
CA GLN A 64 21.22 -6.32 -4.90
C GLN A 64 21.38 -7.07 -6.24
N SER A 65 20.24 -7.48 -6.81
CA SER A 65 20.21 -8.22 -8.08
C SER A 65 18.98 -7.87 -8.89
N ALA A 66 19.09 -8.05 -10.21
CA ALA A 66 18.04 -7.93 -11.19
C ALA A 66 17.89 -9.26 -11.94
N THR A 67 16.72 -9.86 -11.93
CA THR A 67 16.38 -11.00 -12.77
C THR A 67 15.67 -10.47 -14.02
N VAL A 68 16.38 -10.46 -15.13
CA VAL A 68 15.89 -9.98 -16.43
C VAL A 68 15.29 -11.15 -17.19
N ILE A 69 14.08 -10.98 -17.70
CA ILE A 69 13.33 -11.99 -18.44
C ILE A 69 13.04 -11.46 -19.83
N ILE A 70 13.44 -12.19 -20.85
CA ILE A 70 13.17 -11.86 -22.24
C ILE A 70 12.27 -12.96 -22.80
N SER A 71 11.03 -12.62 -23.11
CA SER A 71 10.04 -13.54 -23.67
C SER A 71 9.87 -13.26 -25.15
N TYR A 72 10.22 -14.21 -25.99
CA TYR A 72 10.16 -14.06 -27.45
C TYR A 72 8.77 -14.41 -27.99
N GLU A 73 8.26 -13.63 -28.94
CA GLU A 73 6.98 -13.94 -29.60
C GLU A 73 7.05 -15.23 -30.41
N SER A 74 8.23 -15.62 -30.90
CA SER A 74 8.50 -16.89 -31.54
C SER A 74 8.45 -18.12 -30.62
N GLY A 75 8.31 -17.87 -29.31
CA GLY A 75 8.37 -18.87 -28.24
C GLY A 75 9.73 -18.90 -27.54
N GLY A 76 9.72 -19.43 -26.32
CA GLY A 76 10.89 -19.48 -25.45
C GLY A 76 11.12 -18.21 -24.66
N LYS A 77 12.04 -18.32 -23.69
CA LYS A 77 12.47 -17.20 -22.84
C LYS A 77 13.96 -17.32 -22.51
N ASP A 78 14.58 -16.18 -22.32
CA ASP A 78 15.90 -16.08 -21.69
C ASP A 78 15.72 -15.46 -20.31
N VAL A 79 16.43 -15.98 -19.32
CA VAL A 79 16.50 -15.41 -17.97
C VAL A 79 17.93 -15.18 -17.58
N THR A 80 18.24 -13.96 -17.16
CA THR A 80 19.61 -13.58 -16.75
C THR A 80 19.56 -12.87 -15.42
N ILE A 81 20.35 -13.32 -14.45
CA ILE A 81 20.50 -12.68 -13.14
C ILE A 81 21.71 -11.77 -13.19
N ILE A 82 21.52 -10.48 -12.91
CA ILE A 82 22.56 -9.45 -13.01
C ILE A 82 22.73 -8.80 -11.65
N PRO A 83 23.88 -8.92 -10.98
CA PRO A 83 24.12 -8.26 -9.71
C PRO A 83 24.23 -6.73 -9.88
N ARG A 84 23.84 -5.98 -8.84
CA ARG A 84 23.83 -4.51 -8.83
C ARG A 84 25.15 -3.87 -9.31
N ILE A 85 26.28 -4.46 -8.96
CA ILE A 85 27.62 -3.95 -9.34
C ILE A 85 27.85 -3.89 -10.87
N LYS A 86 27.04 -4.62 -11.64
CA LYS A 86 27.08 -4.63 -13.11
C LYS A 86 26.26 -3.49 -13.75
N PHE A 87 25.66 -2.63 -12.93
CA PHE A 87 24.93 -1.46 -13.39
C PHE A 87 25.70 -0.17 -13.11
N GLU A 88 25.50 0.82 -13.95
CA GLU A 88 25.99 2.18 -13.77
C GLU A 88 24.85 3.17 -14.01
N GLU A 89 24.89 4.30 -13.30
CA GLU A 89 23.91 5.36 -13.44
C GLU A 89 24.24 6.21 -14.68
N SER A 90 23.26 6.33 -15.56
CA SER A 90 23.37 7.15 -16.77
C SER A 90 22.79 8.54 -16.57
N THR A 91 21.61 8.60 -15.96
CA THR A 91 20.90 9.82 -15.54
C THR A 91 20.21 9.55 -14.22
N PRO A 92 19.81 10.54 -13.44
CA PRO A 92 19.11 10.33 -12.18
C PRO A 92 17.95 9.32 -12.33
N ASN A 93 17.95 8.29 -11.51
CA ASN A 93 16.98 7.18 -11.50
C ASN A 93 16.98 6.27 -12.76
N VAL A 94 18.01 6.31 -13.59
CA VAL A 94 18.16 5.41 -14.75
C VAL A 94 19.51 4.72 -14.69
N LEU A 95 19.48 3.41 -14.65
CA LEU A 95 20.66 2.57 -14.63
C LEU A 95 20.74 1.72 -15.90
N TYR A 96 21.92 1.59 -16.48
CA TYR A 96 22.21 0.66 -17.57
C TYR A 96 23.21 -0.40 -17.14
N THR A 97 23.14 -1.58 -17.76
CA THR A 97 24.16 -2.60 -17.58
C THR A 97 25.46 -2.17 -18.22
N LYS A 98 26.59 -2.41 -17.53
CA LYS A 98 27.95 -2.17 -18.05
C LYS A 98 28.28 -3.07 -19.23
N ASP A 99 27.78 -4.30 -19.16
CA ASP A 99 27.97 -5.30 -20.20
C ASP A 99 26.67 -5.42 -21.03
N LYS A 100 26.80 -5.55 -22.34
CA LYS A 100 25.66 -5.76 -23.23
C LYS A 100 25.23 -7.23 -23.20
N ILE A 101 23.93 -7.47 -23.42
CA ILE A 101 23.35 -8.81 -23.36
C ILE A 101 23.09 -9.30 -24.79
N THR A 102 23.62 -10.48 -25.12
CA THR A 102 23.36 -11.13 -26.41
C THR A 102 22.00 -11.84 -26.36
N VAL A 103 21.13 -11.54 -27.32
CA VAL A 103 19.73 -11.99 -27.39
C VAL A 103 19.37 -12.55 -28.76
N GLN A 104 18.26 -13.27 -28.87
CA GLN A 104 17.75 -13.70 -30.16
C GLN A 104 17.10 -12.53 -30.89
N PRO A 105 17.27 -12.39 -32.22
CA PRO A 105 16.54 -11.41 -33.00
C PRO A 105 15.04 -11.78 -33.09
N GLY A 106 14.20 -10.77 -33.19
CA GLY A 106 12.75 -10.92 -33.26
C GLY A 106 12.01 -10.03 -32.27
N ASN A 107 10.70 -10.10 -32.26
CA ASN A 107 9.87 -9.40 -31.29
C ASN A 107 9.95 -10.11 -29.94
N ALA A 108 10.10 -9.32 -28.90
CA ALA A 108 10.17 -9.82 -27.52
C ALA A 108 9.53 -8.85 -26.52
N THR A 109 9.21 -9.36 -25.36
CA THR A 109 8.89 -8.58 -24.17
C THR A 109 10.04 -8.71 -23.18
N VAL A 110 10.53 -7.60 -22.68
CA VAL A 110 11.57 -7.56 -21.64
C VAL A 110 10.92 -7.14 -20.34
N ASP A 111 11.07 -8.00 -19.34
CA ASP A 111 10.62 -7.77 -17.97
C ASP A 111 11.80 -7.89 -17.00
N VAL A 112 11.65 -7.30 -15.81
CA VAL A 112 12.66 -7.39 -14.74
C VAL A 112 12.00 -7.52 -13.39
N VAL A 113 12.64 -8.28 -12.51
CA VAL A 113 12.34 -8.31 -11.07
C VAL A 113 13.63 -7.99 -10.33
N LEU A 114 13.58 -6.96 -9.48
CA LEU A 114 14.66 -6.56 -8.61
C LEU A 114 14.46 -7.15 -7.22
N ASN A 115 15.52 -7.63 -6.61
CA ASN A 115 15.50 -8.26 -5.30
C ASN A 115 14.46 -9.39 -5.18
N PRO A 116 14.37 -10.33 -6.12
CA PRO A 116 13.47 -11.45 -5.96
C PRO A 116 13.85 -12.26 -4.71
N THR A 117 12.86 -12.75 -3.99
CA THR A 117 13.11 -13.80 -3.00
C THR A 117 13.58 -15.07 -3.71
N SER A 118 14.23 -15.99 -3.00
CA SER A 118 14.70 -17.25 -3.61
C SER A 118 13.56 -18.04 -4.26
N ALA A 119 12.33 -17.98 -3.68
CA ALA A 119 11.16 -18.63 -4.23
C ALA A 119 10.70 -17.99 -5.55
N ILE A 120 10.70 -16.65 -5.61
CA ILE A 120 10.38 -15.91 -6.83
C ILE A 120 11.44 -16.19 -7.90
N GLU A 121 12.72 -16.11 -7.55
CA GLU A 121 13.82 -16.37 -8.48
C GLU A 121 13.76 -17.78 -9.07
N ALA A 122 13.49 -18.79 -8.23
CA ALA A 122 13.30 -20.17 -8.69
C ALA A 122 12.12 -20.32 -9.65
N ALA A 123 10.99 -19.62 -9.38
CA ALA A 123 9.85 -19.61 -10.26
C ALA A 123 10.15 -18.91 -11.59
N LEU A 124 10.91 -17.82 -11.59
CA LEU A 124 11.32 -17.07 -12.79
C LEU A 124 12.26 -17.87 -13.68
N THR A 125 13.19 -18.60 -13.10
CA THR A 125 14.18 -19.41 -13.82
C THR A 125 13.65 -20.76 -14.29
N GLY A 126 12.56 -21.26 -13.71
CA GLY A 126 11.92 -22.53 -14.09
C GLY A 126 11.27 -22.50 -15.48
N ASP A 127 10.90 -23.66 -15.99
CA ASP A 127 10.32 -23.82 -17.34
C ASP A 127 8.89 -23.29 -17.46
N GLY A 128 8.18 -23.08 -16.36
CA GLY A 128 6.83 -22.54 -16.32
C GLY A 128 6.79 -21.03 -16.53
N TRP A 129 5.87 -20.57 -17.38
CA TRP A 129 5.50 -19.16 -17.41
C TRP A 129 4.50 -18.88 -16.30
N PHE A 130 4.64 -17.77 -15.58
CA PHE A 130 3.98 -17.63 -14.32
C PHE A 130 3.39 -16.23 -14.13
N THR A 131 2.24 -16.22 -13.52
CA THR A 131 1.78 -15.15 -12.67
C THR A 131 2.26 -15.47 -11.27
N SER A 132 3.45 -15.05 -10.90
CA SER A 132 3.95 -15.35 -9.57
C SER A 132 3.17 -14.55 -8.55
N ILE A 133 2.50 -15.25 -7.65
CA ILE A 133 1.83 -14.67 -6.49
C ILE A 133 2.84 -14.68 -5.35
N TYR A 134 3.14 -13.50 -4.83
CA TYR A 134 3.87 -13.38 -3.59
C TYR A 134 2.92 -13.62 -2.40
N ASN A 135 3.32 -14.46 -1.46
CA ASN A 135 2.53 -14.79 -0.28
C ASN A 135 3.31 -14.46 0.99
N THR A 136 2.76 -13.58 1.82
CA THR A 136 3.23 -13.30 3.17
C THR A 136 2.36 -14.07 4.15
N SER A 137 2.77 -15.26 4.56
CA SER A 137 1.96 -16.14 5.40
C SER A 137 1.87 -15.72 6.88
N THR A 138 2.52 -14.63 7.28
CA THR A 138 2.73 -14.25 8.67
C THR A 138 2.10 -12.91 9.07
N TYR A 139 1.06 -12.48 8.37
CA TYR A 139 0.30 -11.29 8.78
C TYR A 139 -0.45 -11.52 10.08
N ASN A 140 -0.35 -10.56 10.98
CA ASN A 140 -1.27 -10.39 12.10
C ASN A 140 -2.13 -9.14 11.88
N ALA A 141 -3.35 -9.14 12.39
CA ALA A 141 -4.21 -7.96 12.30
C ALA A 141 -3.52 -6.76 12.95
N GLY A 142 -3.40 -5.67 12.19
CA GLY A 142 -2.73 -4.44 12.62
C GLY A 142 -1.21 -4.48 12.65
N GLU A 143 -0.58 -5.61 12.36
CA GLU A 143 0.87 -5.75 12.28
C GLU A 143 1.26 -6.48 10.99
N ILE A 144 2.16 -5.89 10.20
CA ILE A 144 2.66 -6.49 8.98
C ILE A 144 3.94 -7.23 9.30
N THR A 145 3.84 -8.54 9.48
CA THR A 145 4.98 -9.43 9.64
C THR A 145 5.13 -10.30 8.40
N GLY A 146 6.34 -10.61 8.01
CA GLY A 146 6.63 -11.40 6.78
C GLY A 146 6.60 -10.58 5.48
N ILE A 147 6.22 -9.30 5.53
CA ILE A 147 6.43 -8.38 4.41
C ILE A 147 7.90 -7.91 4.35
N ASP A 148 8.63 -8.04 5.44
CA ASP A 148 10.05 -7.63 5.55
C ASP A 148 10.96 -8.33 4.56
N ASP A 149 10.60 -9.53 4.10
CA ASP A 149 11.32 -10.25 3.05
C ASP A 149 11.33 -9.50 1.70
N ILE A 150 10.36 -8.61 1.50
CA ILE A 150 10.22 -7.84 0.25
C ILE A 150 10.31 -6.32 0.47
N THR A 151 10.48 -5.85 1.69
CA THR A 151 10.59 -4.43 2.05
C THR A 151 11.79 -4.14 2.95
N GLY A 152 12.76 -5.05 3.00
CA GLY A 152 14.00 -4.85 3.74
C GLY A 152 14.80 -3.67 3.18
N LYS A 153 15.55 -3.00 4.05
CA LYS A 153 16.44 -1.88 3.66
C LYS A 153 17.37 -2.30 2.52
N ASN A 154 17.36 -1.57 1.41
CA ASN A 154 18.11 -1.87 0.17
C ASN A 154 17.75 -3.24 -0.44
N ASN A 155 16.58 -3.77 -0.14
CA ASN A 155 16.14 -5.09 -0.62
C ASN A 155 14.63 -5.10 -0.96
N PHE A 156 14.12 -3.98 -1.48
CA PHE A 156 12.72 -3.93 -1.91
C PHE A 156 12.48 -4.77 -3.14
N LEU A 157 11.45 -5.62 -3.08
CA LEU A 157 10.94 -6.30 -4.26
C LEU A 157 10.32 -5.26 -5.20
N MET A 158 10.88 -5.16 -6.40
CA MET A 158 10.38 -4.33 -7.47
C MET A 158 10.20 -5.16 -8.74
N SER A 159 9.28 -4.77 -9.58
CA SER A 159 9.06 -5.45 -10.86
C SER A 159 8.72 -4.45 -11.97
N SER A 160 8.75 -4.92 -13.21
CA SER A 160 8.32 -4.13 -14.36
C SER A 160 6.95 -3.49 -14.11
N ASP A 161 6.85 -2.18 -14.35
CA ASP A 161 5.59 -1.41 -14.26
C ASP A 161 4.89 -1.39 -15.64
N GLY A 162 4.63 -2.56 -16.18
CA GLY A 162 4.08 -2.78 -17.51
C GLY A 162 5.04 -3.52 -18.44
N LYS A 163 4.54 -3.89 -19.61
CA LYS A 163 5.30 -4.66 -20.62
C LYS A 163 6.19 -3.77 -21.45
N THR A 164 7.49 -4.07 -21.51
CA THR A 164 8.44 -3.42 -22.41
C THR A 164 8.60 -4.25 -23.67
N LYS A 165 7.93 -3.87 -24.77
CA LYS A 165 8.03 -4.53 -26.07
C LYS A 165 9.23 -4.01 -26.84
N VAL A 166 10.04 -4.92 -27.37
CA VAL A 166 11.27 -4.61 -28.12
C VAL A 166 11.33 -5.50 -29.35
N LYS A 167 11.78 -4.94 -30.47
CA LYS A 167 12.15 -5.73 -31.66
C LYS A 167 13.67 -5.78 -31.77
N PHE A 168 14.25 -6.92 -31.49
CA PHE A 168 15.67 -7.15 -31.65
C PHE A 168 16.01 -7.45 -33.10
N VAL A 169 17.06 -6.80 -33.61
CA VAL A 169 17.51 -6.97 -35.00
C VAL A 169 18.89 -7.63 -34.97
N ALA A 170 19.08 -8.63 -35.81
CA ALA A 170 20.35 -9.34 -35.92
C ALA A 170 21.50 -8.36 -36.17
N GLU A 171 22.62 -8.58 -35.49
CA GLU A 171 23.87 -7.78 -35.59
C GLU A 171 23.70 -6.29 -35.19
N GLN A 172 22.57 -5.92 -34.58
CA GLN A 172 22.32 -4.57 -34.12
C GLN A 172 22.19 -4.49 -32.60
N GLU A 173 22.54 -3.34 -32.08
CA GLU A 173 22.32 -2.96 -30.69
C GLU A 173 20.97 -2.27 -30.55
N VAL A 174 20.14 -2.76 -29.65
CA VAL A 174 18.77 -2.25 -29.40
C VAL A 174 18.61 -1.95 -27.93
N PRO A 175 18.23 -0.70 -27.55
CA PRO A 175 17.99 -0.36 -26.16
C PRO A 175 16.66 -0.98 -25.65
N ALA A 176 16.70 -1.46 -24.41
CA ALA A 176 15.54 -1.95 -23.68
C ALA A 176 15.51 -1.30 -22.28
N LEU A 177 14.81 -0.18 -22.17
CA LEU A 177 14.64 0.53 -20.90
C LEU A 177 13.34 0.10 -20.22
N VAL A 178 13.46 -0.66 -19.14
CA VAL A 178 12.32 -1.17 -18.37
C VAL A 178 12.02 -0.25 -17.19
N LYS A 179 10.79 0.22 -17.10
CA LYS A 179 10.30 0.92 -15.90
C LYS A 179 9.96 -0.08 -14.82
N VAL A 180 10.35 0.21 -13.58
CA VAL A 180 10.06 -0.63 -12.43
C VAL A 180 9.24 0.10 -11.38
N SER A 181 8.51 -0.64 -10.57
CA SER A 181 7.79 -0.14 -9.40
C SER A 181 7.92 -1.11 -8.24
N ARG A 182 7.87 -0.57 -7.01
CA ARG A 182 7.83 -1.39 -5.79
C ARG A 182 6.53 -2.17 -5.74
N VAL A 183 6.60 -3.42 -5.31
CA VAL A 183 5.41 -4.26 -5.11
C VAL A 183 4.61 -3.78 -3.89
N ALA A 184 5.28 -3.31 -2.85
CA ALA A 184 4.65 -2.75 -1.67
C ALA A 184 4.23 -1.28 -1.85
N ALA A 185 3.19 -0.88 -1.11
CA ALA A 185 2.81 0.48 -0.81
C ALA A 185 3.27 0.86 0.59
N LYS A 186 3.34 2.16 0.89
CA LYS A 186 3.80 2.73 2.16
C LYS A 186 2.66 3.45 2.86
N LEU A 187 2.49 3.17 4.16
CA LEU A 187 1.49 3.81 5.00
C LEU A 187 2.21 4.68 6.05
N GLU A 188 1.92 5.97 6.05
CA GLU A 188 2.48 6.94 6.99
C GLU A 188 1.36 7.58 7.79
N GLU A 189 1.34 7.36 9.10
CA GLU A 189 0.43 8.02 10.01
C GLU A 189 1.12 9.28 10.57
N THR A 190 0.51 10.46 10.37
CA THR A 190 1.12 11.77 10.62
C THR A 190 0.27 12.67 11.53
N THR A 191 -0.70 12.11 12.24
CA THR A 191 -1.50 12.88 13.23
C THR A 191 -0.60 13.39 14.35
N PRO A 192 -0.66 14.69 14.72
CA PRO A 192 0.14 15.23 15.80
C PRO A 192 -0.15 14.55 17.14
N THR A 193 0.86 14.43 18.00
CA THR A 193 0.71 13.83 19.34
C THR A 193 -0.17 14.67 20.27
N ASN A 194 -0.18 15.99 20.08
CA ASN A 194 -0.99 16.94 20.87
C ASN A 194 -2.33 17.24 20.19
N ASN A 195 -2.95 16.22 19.55
CA ASN A 195 -4.25 16.37 18.95
C ASN A 195 -5.37 16.44 20.00
N ALA A 196 -6.34 17.32 19.75
CA ALA A 196 -7.55 17.45 20.55
C ALA A 196 -8.67 17.98 19.63
N PHE A 197 -9.78 17.29 19.58
CA PHE A 197 -10.90 17.60 18.70
C PHE A 197 -12.19 17.76 19.51
N ASP A 198 -12.78 18.95 19.49
CA ASP A 198 -14.09 19.20 20.07
C ASP A 198 -15.17 18.75 19.07
N VAL A 199 -15.90 17.72 19.43
CA VAL A 199 -16.95 17.13 18.58
C VAL A 199 -18.05 18.16 18.23
N ALA A 200 -18.40 19.04 19.14
CA ALA A 200 -19.47 20.05 18.92
C ALA A 200 -19.05 21.16 17.96
N ASN A 201 -17.74 21.42 17.81
CA ASN A 201 -17.21 22.49 16.97
C ASN A 201 -16.86 22.05 15.55
N SER A 202 -17.07 20.78 15.19
CA SER A 202 -16.91 20.35 13.80
C SER A 202 -18.10 20.84 12.96
N SER A 203 -17.88 21.07 11.67
CA SER A 203 -18.93 21.51 10.72
C SER A 203 -20.11 20.54 10.60
N GLU A 204 -19.92 19.29 10.99
CA GLU A 204 -20.93 18.22 10.97
C GLU A 204 -21.24 17.70 12.40
N GLY A 205 -20.65 18.33 13.41
CA GLY A 205 -20.75 17.89 14.81
C GLY A 205 -22.11 18.21 15.40
N THR A 206 -22.63 17.27 16.17
CA THR A 206 -23.83 17.49 16.98
C THR A 206 -23.41 17.55 18.44
N ALA A 207 -23.67 18.66 19.12
CA ALA A 207 -23.43 18.79 20.54
C ALA A 207 -24.20 17.71 21.31
N MET A 208 -23.50 16.97 22.17
CA MET A 208 -24.13 16.06 23.11
C MET A 208 -24.83 16.82 24.22
N LYS A 209 -25.86 16.23 24.80
CA LYS A 209 -26.65 16.85 25.86
C LYS A 209 -26.69 15.95 27.08
N ASP A 210 -26.73 16.55 28.26
CA ASP A 210 -27.07 15.84 29.48
C ASP A 210 -28.59 15.50 29.54
N PRO A 211 -29.04 14.69 30.51
CA PRO A 211 -30.45 14.38 30.68
C PRO A 211 -31.35 15.61 30.94
N ALA A 212 -30.78 16.72 31.37
CA ALA A 212 -31.48 17.98 31.55
C ALA A 212 -31.57 18.84 30.25
N GLY A 213 -30.93 18.40 29.19
CA GLY A 213 -30.92 19.08 27.88
C GLY A 213 -29.78 20.11 27.71
N ASN A 214 -28.86 20.21 28.68
CA ASN A 214 -27.72 21.13 28.59
C ASN A 214 -26.65 20.53 27.66
N ALA A 215 -26.01 21.38 26.86
CA ALA A 215 -24.90 20.95 26.00
C ALA A 215 -23.68 20.52 26.82
N ILE A 216 -23.08 19.40 26.47
CA ILE A 216 -21.85 18.88 27.07
C ILE A 216 -20.75 18.95 26.02
N LYS A 217 -19.61 19.53 26.41
CA LYS A 217 -18.39 19.48 25.61
C LYS A 217 -17.75 18.10 25.75
N VAL A 218 -17.53 17.43 24.63
CA VAL A 218 -16.76 16.19 24.54
C VAL A 218 -15.55 16.45 23.64
N GLU A 219 -14.37 16.26 24.21
CA GLU A 219 -13.11 16.39 23.49
C GLU A 219 -12.50 15.02 23.25
N ILE A 220 -11.98 14.79 22.04
CA ILE A 220 -11.40 13.53 21.61
C ILE A 220 -9.91 13.70 21.35
N SER A 221 -9.10 12.84 21.96
CA SER A 221 -7.67 12.72 21.66
C SER A 221 -7.36 11.34 21.10
N ILE A 222 -6.73 11.29 19.93
CA ILE A 222 -6.28 10.03 19.31
C ILE A 222 -4.92 9.67 19.89
N SER A 223 -4.81 8.46 20.42
CA SER A 223 -3.58 7.96 21.04
C SER A 223 -2.84 6.91 20.23
N ASN A 224 -3.59 6.07 19.52
CA ASN A 224 -3.03 4.93 18.80
C ASN A 224 -3.75 4.70 17.47
N TYR A 225 -3.08 3.99 16.57
CA TYR A 225 -3.65 3.54 15.32
C TYR A 225 -3.27 2.09 15.01
N SER A 226 -4.01 1.47 14.13
CA SER A 226 -3.73 0.16 13.57
C SER A 226 -4.31 0.09 12.16
N TYR A 227 -4.04 -1.00 11.45
CA TYR A 227 -4.60 -1.24 10.13
C TYR A 227 -5.40 -2.53 10.10
N ALA A 228 -6.48 -2.55 9.32
CA ALA A 228 -7.34 -3.71 9.11
C ALA A 228 -7.38 -4.09 7.63
N ASN A 229 -7.72 -5.34 7.35
CA ASN A 229 -7.88 -5.90 6.01
C ASN A 229 -6.61 -5.77 5.14
N LEU A 230 -5.46 -6.05 5.74
CA LEU A 230 -4.20 -6.10 5.02
C LEU A 230 -4.15 -7.32 4.11
N GLN A 231 -3.78 -7.14 2.85
CA GLN A 231 -3.58 -8.26 1.93
C GLN A 231 -2.39 -9.10 2.35
N THR A 232 -2.55 -10.43 2.30
CA THR A 232 -1.49 -11.40 2.60
C THR A 232 -0.80 -11.94 1.35
N THR A 233 -1.36 -11.65 0.17
CA THR A 233 -0.80 -12.07 -1.12
C THR A 233 -0.89 -10.94 -2.13
N SER A 234 0.04 -10.93 -3.08
CA SER A 234 0.04 -10.02 -4.23
C SER A 234 0.70 -10.67 -5.43
N TYR A 235 0.47 -10.11 -6.60
CA TYR A 235 1.20 -10.51 -7.81
C TYR A 235 2.56 -9.82 -7.85
N VAL A 236 3.59 -10.53 -8.34
CA VAL A 236 4.91 -9.92 -8.56
C VAL A 236 4.81 -8.82 -9.61
N PHE A 237 4.14 -9.10 -10.74
CA PHE A 237 3.89 -8.10 -11.78
C PHE A 237 2.51 -7.45 -11.62
N PRO A 238 2.35 -6.15 -11.96
CA PRO A 238 1.06 -5.48 -11.95
C PRO A 238 0.04 -6.21 -12.83
N GLN A 239 -1.20 -6.31 -12.35
CA GLN A 239 -2.29 -6.85 -13.15
C GLN A 239 -3.03 -5.73 -13.88
N THR A 240 -3.35 -5.94 -15.17
CA THR A 240 -4.00 -4.92 -16.02
C THR A 240 -5.40 -4.52 -15.53
N ASN A 241 -6.06 -5.39 -14.76
CA ASN A 241 -7.42 -5.17 -14.26
C ASN A 241 -7.48 -4.94 -12.75
N ALA A 242 -6.37 -4.56 -12.12
CA ALA A 242 -6.32 -4.30 -10.67
C ALA A 242 -6.92 -5.44 -9.82
N ILE A 243 -6.77 -6.68 -10.25
CA ILE A 243 -7.23 -7.85 -9.51
C ILE A 243 -6.16 -8.23 -8.50
N THR A 244 -6.49 -8.18 -7.23
CA THR A 244 -5.67 -8.76 -6.16
C THR A 244 -6.18 -10.14 -5.78
N PRO A 245 -5.29 -11.04 -5.34
CA PRO A 245 -5.72 -12.28 -4.71
C PRO A 245 -6.66 -11.98 -3.54
N ALA A 246 -7.73 -12.74 -3.42
CA ALA A 246 -8.76 -12.52 -2.39
C ALA A 246 -8.33 -12.94 -0.97
N LEU A 247 -7.04 -13.08 -0.72
CA LEU A 247 -6.50 -13.44 0.60
C LEU A 247 -6.08 -12.20 1.35
N PHE A 248 -6.78 -11.89 2.43
CA PHE A 248 -6.49 -10.79 3.35
C PHE A 248 -6.65 -11.26 4.79
N GLN A 249 -6.05 -10.51 5.71
CA GLN A 249 -6.22 -10.74 7.12
C GLN A 249 -7.50 -10.04 7.60
N GLU A 250 -8.55 -10.81 7.87
CA GLU A 250 -9.73 -10.28 8.55
C GLU A 250 -9.36 -9.81 9.96
N TYR A 251 -9.89 -8.66 10.37
CA TYR A 251 -9.73 -8.26 11.75
C TYR A 251 -10.81 -8.91 12.63
N THR A 252 -10.39 -9.31 13.83
CA THR A 252 -11.28 -9.70 14.91
C THR A 252 -11.03 -8.80 16.11
N LEU A 253 -12.08 -8.58 16.91
CA LEU A 253 -11.95 -7.76 18.12
C LEU A 253 -10.79 -8.25 19.00
N GLY A 254 -9.90 -7.35 19.37
CA GLY A 254 -8.73 -7.64 20.21
C GLY A 254 -7.50 -8.19 19.49
N SER A 255 -7.57 -8.38 18.16
CA SER A 255 -6.43 -8.88 17.38
C SER A 255 -5.55 -7.78 16.76
N PHE A 256 -5.86 -6.49 17.01
CA PHE A 256 -5.09 -5.38 16.49
C PHE A 256 -3.84 -5.10 17.31
N ALA A 257 -2.69 -5.01 16.64
CA ALA A 257 -1.47 -4.45 17.20
C ALA A 257 -1.51 -2.92 17.03
N TYR A 258 -1.91 -2.21 18.08
CA TYR A 258 -1.97 -0.75 18.05
C TYR A 258 -0.58 -0.13 18.22
N LYS A 259 -0.23 0.76 17.30
CA LYS A 259 0.96 1.60 17.36
C LYS A 259 0.61 2.97 17.93
N PRO A 260 1.48 3.60 18.75
CA PRO A 260 1.22 4.94 19.25
C PRO A 260 1.29 5.98 18.13
N ILE A 261 0.51 7.05 18.25
CA ILE A 261 0.68 8.26 17.43
C ILE A 261 2.00 8.92 17.85
N THR A 262 2.90 9.13 16.92
CA THR A 262 4.23 9.72 17.18
C THR A 262 4.35 11.17 16.73
N GLY A 263 3.42 11.65 15.93
CA GLY A 263 3.45 13.00 15.37
C GLY A 263 4.52 13.20 14.30
N ILE A 264 5.11 12.13 13.80
CA ILE A 264 6.12 12.18 12.73
C ILE A 264 5.44 12.64 11.45
N THR A 265 5.89 13.76 10.88
CA THR A 265 5.33 14.33 9.64
C THR A 265 6.10 13.96 8.39
N THR A 266 7.34 13.49 8.55
CA THR A 266 8.21 13.06 7.45
C THR A 266 9.10 11.93 7.96
N GLN A 267 9.04 10.78 7.31
CA GLN A 267 9.92 9.66 7.62
C GLN A 267 11.23 9.81 6.86
N ASN A 268 12.33 9.42 7.49
CA ASN A 268 13.68 9.48 6.96
C ASN A 268 14.36 8.09 7.04
N GLU A 269 15.60 8.00 6.57
CA GLU A 269 16.36 6.75 6.56
C GLU A 269 16.60 6.15 7.96
N GLU A 270 16.64 6.98 9.01
CA GLU A 270 16.84 6.52 10.39
C GLU A 270 15.59 5.86 10.95
N GLU A 271 14.42 6.27 10.45
CA GLU A 271 13.10 5.76 10.87
C GLU A 271 12.62 4.58 10.03
N PHE A 272 13.46 4.05 9.13
CA PHE A 272 13.09 2.99 8.18
C PHE A 272 12.39 1.80 8.87
N GLY A 273 12.86 1.36 10.02
CA GLY A 273 12.27 0.25 10.78
C GLY A 273 10.89 0.54 11.41
N SER A 274 10.46 1.81 11.47
CA SER A 274 9.13 2.19 11.97
C SER A 274 8.07 2.35 10.88
N ILE A 275 8.50 2.34 9.62
CA ILE A 275 7.63 2.49 8.46
C ILE A 275 6.73 1.26 8.31
N VAL A 276 5.48 1.47 7.97
CA VAL A 276 4.54 0.40 7.67
C VAL A 276 4.38 0.26 6.17
N TYR A 277 4.72 -0.92 5.66
CA TYR A 277 4.47 -1.29 4.27
C TYR A 277 3.29 -2.26 4.19
N CYS A 278 2.58 -2.25 3.07
CA CYS A 278 1.49 -3.17 2.81
C CYS A 278 1.44 -3.56 1.33
N LEU A 279 0.72 -4.63 1.03
CA LEU A 279 0.45 -5.05 -0.34
C LEU A 279 -0.75 -4.30 -0.92
N GLU A 280 -0.84 -4.28 -2.25
CA GLU A 280 -1.99 -3.69 -2.96
C GLU A 280 -3.29 -4.39 -2.59
N ASN A 281 -4.37 -3.61 -2.51
CA ASN A 281 -5.70 -4.09 -2.19
C ASN A 281 -6.77 -3.31 -2.97
N TYR A 282 -7.51 -3.98 -3.85
CA TYR A 282 -8.56 -3.41 -4.69
C TYR A 282 -9.93 -4.04 -4.41
N GLY A 283 -10.03 -4.90 -3.40
CA GLY A 283 -11.22 -5.68 -3.12
C GLY A 283 -12.28 -4.95 -2.29
N GLU A 284 -13.44 -5.58 -2.12
CA GLU A 284 -14.52 -5.09 -1.25
C GLU A 284 -14.06 -4.93 0.21
N ASN A 285 -13.17 -5.82 0.66
CA ASN A 285 -12.53 -5.74 1.98
C ASN A 285 -11.25 -4.89 1.88
N HIS A 286 -11.42 -3.62 1.60
CA HIS A 286 -10.30 -2.68 1.46
C HIS A 286 -9.55 -2.45 2.77
N THR A 287 -8.28 -2.12 2.66
CA THR A 287 -7.45 -1.77 3.81
C THR A 287 -7.92 -0.45 4.41
N MET A 288 -8.07 -0.42 5.73
CA MET A 288 -8.50 0.77 6.47
C MET A 288 -7.61 1.03 7.68
N ALA A 289 -7.57 2.27 8.12
CA ALA A 289 -6.98 2.65 9.40
C ALA A 289 -8.02 2.57 10.52
N ILE A 290 -7.60 2.05 11.67
CA ILE A 290 -8.40 2.01 12.90
C ILE A 290 -7.68 2.87 13.93
N TYR A 291 -8.34 3.91 14.39
CA TYR A 291 -7.81 4.79 15.42
C TYR A 291 -8.44 4.48 16.77
N LYS A 292 -7.61 4.38 17.81
CA LYS A 292 -8.03 4.32 19.20
C LYS A 292 -7.87 5.72 19.79
N ALA A 293 -8.92 6.19 20.45
CA ALA A 293 -8.99 7.53 21.02
C ALA A 293 -9.59 7.49 22.42
N THR A 294 -9.41 8.57 23.13
CA THR A 294 -10.04 8.81 24.44
C THR A 294 -10.91 10.04 24.34
N ALA A 295 -12.17 9.89 24.73
CA ALA A 295 -13.11 10.98 24.93
C ALA A 295 -13.02 11.51 26.37
N THR A 296 -12.86 12.80 26.51
CA THR A 296 -12.89 13.48 27.83
C THR A 296 -14.13 14.36 27.95
N ILE A 297 -14.68 14.43 29.15
CA ILE A 297 -15.78 15.31 29.52
C ILE A 297 -15.27 16.20 30.63
N ASN A 298 -15.24 17.52 30.41
CA ASN A 298 -14.63 18.47 31.34
C ASN A 298 -13.19 18.12 31.72
N ASP A 299 -12.39 17.74 30.67
CA ASP A 299 -10.99 17.34 30.77
C ASP A 299 -10.72 16.03 31.57
N GLU A 300 -11.78 15.25 31.86
CA GLU A 300 -11.66 13.99 32.58
C GLU A 300 -12.03 12.80 31.67
N ALA A 301 -11.13 11.80 31.59
CA ALA A 301 -11.43 10.50 31.01
C ALA A 301 -12.16 9.65 32.07
N LYS A 302 -13.42 9.34 31.83
CA LYS A 302 -14.25 8.52 32.71
C LYS A 302 -15.20 7.65 31.94
N THR A 303 -15.77 6.65 32.60
CA THR A 303 -16.85 5.85 32.02
C THR A 303 -18.11 6.67 31.94
N PHE A 304 -18.72 6.70 30.74
CA PHE A 304 -19.99 7.36 30.49
C PHE A 304 -20.81 6.54 29.49
N TRP A 305 -22.06 6.92 29.30
CA TRP A 305 -23.00 6.25 28.41
C TRP A 305 -23.69 7.26 27.48
N VAL A 306 -24.00 6.83 26.28
CA VAL A 306 -24.73 7.66 25.29
C VAL A 306 -25.84 6.82 24.69
N ASP A 307 -27.08 7.33 24.72
CA ASP A 307 -28.21 6.68 24.11
C ASP A 307 -28.39 7.04 22.62
N ARG A 308 -29.47 6.54 22.01
CA ARG A 308 -29.78 6.76 20.58
C ARG A 308 -30.11 8.22 20.27
N ASP A 309 -30.56 8.98 21.23
CA ASP A 309 -30.94 10.40 21.09
C ASP A 309 -29.72 11.32 21.35
N ASN A 310 -28.51 10.74 21.48
CA ASN A 310 -27.27 11.41 21.83
C ASN A 310 -27.32 12.11 23.22
N VAL A 311 -28.11 11.58 24.14
CA VAL A 311 -28.10 11.99 25.54
C VAL A 311 -26.96 11.28 26.24
N LEU A 312 -26.07 12.04 26.87
CA LEU A 312 -24.87 11.59 27.56
C LEU A 312 -25.10 11.54 29.07
N TYR A 313 -24.94 10.36 29.65
CA TYR A 313 -25.05 10.08 31.07
C TYR A 313 -23.63 9.94 31.67
N GLN A 314 -23.29 10.82 32.59
CA GLN A 314 -21.93 10.86 33.16
C GLN A 314 -21.74 9.90 34.34
N SER A 315 -22.82 9.33 34.85
CA SER A 315 -22.81 8.36 35.94
C SER A 315 -23.84 7.27 35.74
N ILE A 316 -23.62 6.12 36.40
CA ILE A 316 -24.58 5.02 36.39
C ILE A 316 -25.91 5.42 37.04
N ASN A 317 -25.88 6.33 38.02
CA ASN A 317 -27.09 6.81 38.69
C ASN A 317 -27.98 7.65 37.76
N GLU A 318 -27.38 8.51 36.95
CA GLU A 318 -28.12 9.25 35.89
C GLU A 318 -28.73 8.29 34.87
N LEU A 319 -27.96 7.29 34.43
CA LEU A 319 -28.42 6.31 33.47
C LEU A 319 -29.57 5.48 34.04
N LYS A 320 -29.49 4.99 35.29
CA LYS A 320 -30.52 4.19 35.96
C LYS A 320 -31.83 4.95 36.18
N ALA A 321 -31.81 6.26 36.17
CA ALA A 321 -33.03 7.05 36.23
C ALA A 321 -33.93 6.85 34.99
N VAL A 322 -33.34 6.43 33.86
CA VAL A 322 -34.04 6.19 32.60
C VAL A 322 -34.05 4.69 32.24
N TYR A 323 -32.94 3.99 32.45
CA TYR A 323 -32.71 2.59 32.12
C TYR A 323 -32.48 1.79 33.42
N THR A 324 -33.53 1.45 34.14
CA THR A 324 -33.49 0.90 35.50
C THR A 324 -32.72 -0.40 35.67
N ASP A 325 -32.66 -1.22 34.61
CA ASP A 325 -32.06 -2.55 34.62
C ASP A 325 -30.58 -2.59 34.20
N ILE A 326 -30.01 -1.43 33.81
CA ILE A 326 -28.59 -1.35 33.46
C ILE A 326 -27.74 -1.22 34.71
N GLU A 327 -26.73 -2.07 34.84
CA GLU A 327 -25.75 -2.02 35.91
C GLU A 327 -24.39 -1.48 35.40
N ALA A 328 -23.56 -0.94 36.30
CA ALA A 328 -22.20 -0.50 35.94
C ALA A 328 -21.37 -1.63 35.33
N THR A 329 -21.64 -2.88 35.71
CA THR A 329 -21.00 -4.10 35.23
C THR A 329 -21.58 -4.66 33.94
N THR A 330 -22.70 -4.07 33.43
CA THR A 330 -23.26 -4.47 32.14
C THR A 330 -22.21 -4.28 31.03
N SER A 331 -22.01 -5.30 30.21
CA SER A 331 -21.03 -5.26 29.13
C SER A 331 -21.37 -4.21 28.06
N ILE A 332 -20.37 -3.76 27.31
CA ILE A 332 -20.57 -2.83 26.17
C ILE A 332 -21.59 -3.42 25.19
N ALA A 333 -21.45 -4.70 24.85
CA ALA A 333 -22.32 -5.40 23.91
C ALA A 333 -23.77 -5.50 24.43
N ASP A 334 -23.95 -5.79 25.74
CA ASP A 334 -25.29 -5.87 26.33
C ASP A 334 -25.96 -4.50 26.49
N CYS A 335 -25.20 -3.44 26.81
CA CYS A 335 -25.71 -2.08 26.82
C CYS A 335 -26.32 -1.71 25.48
N TRP A 336 -25.63 -2.03 24.39
CA TRP A 336 -26.12 -1.75 23.05
C TRP A 336 -27.27 -2.66 22.64
N SER A 337 -27.09 -3.99 22.70
CA SER A 337 -28.07 -4.94 22.16
C SER A 337 -29.41 -4.94 22.90
N LYS A 338 -29.41 -4.73 24.22
CA LYS A 338 -30.63 -4.77 25.05
C LYS A 338 -31.28 -3.41 25.20
N TYR A 339 -30.50 -2.34 25.28
CA TYR A 339 -31.00 -1.02 25.69
C TYR A 339 -30.76 0.09 24.64
N GLY A 340 -29.92 -0.18 23.61
CA GLY A 340 -29.54 0.81 22.63
C GLY A 340 -28.66 1.94 23.18
N VAL A 341 -27.90 1.62 24.23
CA VAL A 341 -27.01 2.55 24.93
C VAL A 341 -25.57 2.15 24.68
N ARG A 342 -24.75 3.08 24.21
CA ARG A 342 -23.30 2.88 24.06
C ARG A 342 -22.61 3.18 25.39
N LYS A 343 -21.80 2.23 25.89
CA LYS A 343 -20.97 2.38 27.06
C LYS A 343 -19.53 2.62 26.67
N TYR A 344 -18.97 3.73 27.12
CA TYR A 344 -17.56 4.10 26.89
C TYR A 344 -16.78 3.93 28.18
N GLU A 345 -16.00 2.86 28.27
CA GLU A 345 -15.19 2.58 29.45
C GLU A 345 -13.95 3.47 29.43
N GLU A 346 -13.77 4.27 30.49
CA GLU A 346 -12.69 5.27 30.60
C GLU A 346 -12.59 6.23 29.40
N GLY A 347 -13.71 6.46 28.72
CA GLY A 347 -13.78 7.31 27.53
C GLY A 347 -13.22 6.68 26.26
N VAL A 348 -12.81 5.41 26.26
CA VAL A 348 -12.22 4.76 25.07
C VAL A 348 -13.22 4.67 23.95
N CYS A 349 -12.80 5.12 22.74
CA CYS A 349 -13.58 5.01 21.52
C CYS A 349 -12.69 4.77 20.31
N TYR A 350 -13.31 4.34 19.22
CA TYR A 350 -12.61 3.89 18.00
C TYR A 350 -13.23 4.53 16.76
N TYR A 351 -12.37 4.78 15.78
CA TYR A 351 -12.73 5.33 14.48
C TYR A 351 -12.16 4.45 13.37
N LYS A 352 -12.94 4.27 12.31
CA LYS A 352 -12.49 3.63 11.09
C LYS A 352 -12.36 4.68 10.01
N ALA A 353 -11.29 4.61 9.23
CA ALA A 353 -11.04 5.50 8.12
C ALA A 353 -10.57 4.70 6.91
N ASP A 354 -11.26 4.87 5.79
CA ASP A 354 -10.84 4.31 4.52
C ASP A 354 -9.55 4.97 4.04
N ILE A 355 -8.66 4.17 3.49
CA ILE A 355 -7.47 4.67 2.82
C ILE A 355 -7.81 4.82 1.34
N LEU A 356 -7.79 6.06 0.84
CA LEU A 356 -8.26 6.36 -0.50
C LEU A 356 -7.12 6.61 -1.48
N SER A 357 -7.25 6.02 -2.67
CA SER A 357 -6.45 6.34 -3.85
C SER A 357 -7.37 6.91 -4.92
N ASN A 358 -7.18 8.18 -5.30
CA ASN A 358 -8.02 8.87 -6.28
C ASN A 358 -9.53 8.77 -5.97
N GLY A 359 -9.90 8.84 -4.68
CA GLY A 359 -11.29 8.78 -4.21
C GLY A 359 -11.89 7.39 -4.13
N LYS A 360 -11.11 6.34 -4.36
CA LYS A 360 -11.51 4.94 -4.18
C LYS A 360 -10.82 4.34 -2.96
N ALA A 361 -11.53 3.52 -2.23
CA ALA A 361 -10.96 2.75 -1.12
C ALA A 361 -10.10 1.60 -1.68
N GLU A 362 -8.85 1.90 -1.96
CA GLU A 362 -7.89 0.95 -2.55
C GLU A 362 -6.46 1.29 -2.16
N ILE A 363 -5.62 0.26 -2.07
CA ILE A 363 -4.17 0.38 -1.97
C ILE A 363 -3.56 0.01 -3.32
N VAL A 364 -2.84 0.95 -3.90
CA VAL A 364 -2.11 0.78 -5.16
C VAL A 364 -0.62 0.63 -4.82
N ARG A 365 0.05 -0.37 -5.41
CA ARG A 365 1.50 -0.58 -5.22
C ARG A 365 2.30 0.68 -5.53
N ASN A 366 3.46 0.79 -4.95
CA ASN A 366 4.40 1.91 -5.13
C ASN A 366 3.86 3.29 -4.71
N ASN A 367 2.69 3.37 -4.06
CA ASN A 367 2.13 4.62 -3.54
C ASN A 367 2.54 4.85 -2.08
N VAL A 368 2.60 6.12 -1.70
CA VAL A 368 2.72 6.57 -0.31
C VAL A 368 1.38 7.17 0.11
N TYR A 369 0.81 6.65 1.19
CA TYR A 369 -0.44 7.12 1.78
C TYR A 369 -0.13 7.84 3.08
N LYS A 370 -0.30 9.16 3.11
CA LYS A 370 -0.14 9.98 4.31
C LYS A 370 -1.49 10.16 4.98
N LEU A 371 -1.62 9.57 6.15
CA LEU A 371 -2.83 9.61 6.96
C LEU A 371 -2.67 10.66 8.05
N LYS A 372 -3.64 11.53 8.17
CA LYS A 372 -3.68 12.56 9.20
C LYS A 372 -5.11 12.84 9.62
N VAL A 373 -5.42 12.63 10.88
CA VAL A 373 -6.70 13.08 11.42
C VAL A 373 -6.66 14.59 11.61
N THR A 374 -7.56 15.29 10.96
CA THR A 374 -7.65 16.75 10.98
C THR A 374 -8.91 17.26 11.68
N GLY A 375 -9.86 16.37 11.99
CA GLY A 375 -11.10 16.71 12.68
C GLY A 375 -11.91 15.48 12.99
N ILE A 376 -12.79 15.58 13.98
CA ILE A 376 -13.72 14.53 14.39
C ILE A 376 -15.12 15.16 14.48
N ALA A 377 -16.06 14.63 13.71
CA ALA A 377 -17.42 15.18 13.64
C ALA A 377 -18.37 14.62 14.71
N LYS A 378 -18.09 13.42 15.20
CA LYS A 378 -18.95 12.72 16.17
C LYS A 378 -18.15 11.77 17.04
N LEU A 379 -18.73 11.37 18.16
CA LEU A 379 -18.14 10.34 19.02
C LEU A 379 -18.00 9.01 18.26
N GLY A 380 -16.85 8.37 18.39
CA GLY A 380 -16.55 7.07 17.81
C GLY A 380 -17.34 5.94 18.45
N LEU A 381 -17.12 4.71 17.99
CA LEU A 381 -17.73 3.52 18.58
C LEU A 381 -16.96 3.08 19.84
N PRO A 382 -17.63 2.48 20.83
CA PRO A 382 -16.96 1.99 22.03
C PRO A 382 -16.08 0.75 21.79
N GLU A 383 -16.25 0.09 20.66
CA GLU A 383 -15.45 -1.06 20.22
C GLU A 383 -15.03 -0.88 18.75
N PRO A 384 -13.90 -1.48 18.29
CA PRO A 384 -13.41 -1.30 16.92
C PRO A 384 -14.17 -2.13 15.87
N LYS A 385 -15.28 -2.74 16.21
CA LYS A 385 -16.16 -3.51 15.32
C LYS A 385 -17.44 -2.74 15.02
N ASP A 386 -18.17 -3.17 14.01
CA ASP A 386 -19.49 -2.62 13.72
C ASP A 386 -20.48 -3.04 14.79
N GLU A 387 -21.39 -2.13 15.13
CA GLU A 387 -22.46 -2.44 16.05
C GLU A 387 -23.44 -3.42 15.39
N PRO A 388 -23.90 -4.46 16.10
CA PRO A 388 -24.95 -5.31 15.60
C PRO A 388 -26.22 -4.48 15.36
N LYS A 389 -26.95 -4.77 14.28
CA LYS A 389 -28.24 -4.16 14.03
C LYS A 389 -29.16 -4.51 15.22
N LEU A 390 -29.80 -3.48 15.74
CA LEU A 390 -30.83 -3.68 16.76
C LEU A 390 -32.05 -4.35 16.14
N ALA A 391 -32.58 -5.34 16.82
CA ALA A 391 -33.78 -6.07 16.38
C ALA A 391 -35.01 -5.18 16.38
#